data_eaa97206d847891bacd158af765d4973
#
_entry.id   eaa97206d847891bacd158af765d4973
#
_cell.length_a   1.000
_cell.length_b   1.000
_cell.length_c   1.000
_cell.angle_alpha   90.00
_cell.angle_beta   90.00
_cell.angle_gamma   90.00
#
_symmetry.space_group_name_H-M   'P 1'
#
loop_
_entity.id
_entity.type
_entity.pdbx_description
1 polymer ?
#
loop_
_entity_poly.entity_id
_entity_poly.type
_entity_poly.pdbx_seq_one_letter_code
_entity_poly.pdbx_strand_id
1 'polypeptide(L)'
;MNDVPLHRLYRHYSELPYSQRILYTAALLVLGMGYMFATIHLLHTHAGRAGGPRWMLAYEDVVIAYTGSGKASRLESALHGPMASMLPPEDVKTLIAWVQEGTDRARYEKDIKPVLDARCMTCHDGSNPHLKNLNGYDNLKKVAERDTGAEVFTLVRVSHIHLFGLTFIFFITGLMYSHAYVRPVWLKCTIIALPFAAIIVDVSAWYLTKLYHPFAWAVMAAGGLMAVCFGLMWITAMYQLWFSAPPPLVAHRQDGDISIDG
;
A
#
# COMPACT_ATOMS: atom_id res chain seq x y z
N MET A 1 18.97 -19.40 -44.68
CA MET A 1 18.66 -19.08 -43.29
C MET A 1 17.14 -19.05 -43.24
N ASN A 2 16.51 -20.04 -42.61
CA ASN A 2 15.06 -20.04 -42.47
C ASN A 2 14.70 -18.94 -41.50
N ASP A 3 13.95 -17.95 -41.98
CA ASP A 3 13.38 -16.89 -41.12
C ASP A 3 12.51 -17.56 -40.10
N VAL A 4 13.02 -17.68 -38.88
CA VAL A 4 12.21 -18.12 -37.76
C VAL A 4 11.24 -16.96 -37.48
N PRO A 5 9.94 -17.13 -37.70
CA PRO A 5 9.01 -16.04 -37.53
C PRO A 5 9.13 -15.48 -36.10
N LEU A 6 9.22 -14.15 -35.97
CA LEU A 6 9.36 -13.43 -34.66
C LEU A 6 8.33 -13.87 -33.62
N HIS A 7 7.16 -14.36 -34.07
CA HIS A 7 6.12 -14.86 -33.19
C HIS A 7 6.49 -16.15 -32.41
N ARG A 8 7.58 -16.85 -32.74
CA ARG A 8 8.09 -17.97 -31.93
C ARG A 8 8.91 -17.56 -30.72
N LEU A 9 9.17 -16.29 -30.53
CA LEU A 9 9.86 -15.80 -29.32
C LEU A 9 8.95 -15.77 -28.08
N TYR A 10 7.64 -15.81 -28.28
CA TYR A 10 6.66 -15.77 -27.18
C TYR A 10 6.17 -17.18 -26.84
N ARG A 11 6.34 -17.60 -25.60
CA ARG A 11 5.97 -18.94 -25.14
C ARG A 11 4.90 -18.90 -24.09
N HIS A 12 3.88 -19.74 -24.24
CA HIS A 12 2.92 -20.00 -23.18
C HIS A 12 3.61 -20.77 -22.03
N TYR A 13 3.05 -20.70 -20.83
CA TYR A 13 3.58 -21.41 -19.65
C TYR A 13 3.78 -22.91 -19.86
N SER A 14 2.92 -23.57 -20.63
CA SER A 14 3.04 -25.01 -20.96
C SER A 14 4.30 -25.36 -21.77
N GLU A 15 4.88 -24.37 -22.45
CA GLU A 15 6.10 -24.52 -23.25
C GLU A 15 7.37 -24.17 -22.47
N LEU A 16 7.22 -23.65 -21.26
CA LEU A 16 8.35 -23.29 -20.41
C LEU A 16 8.94 -24.53 -19.73
N PRO A 17 10.28 -24.59 -19.59
CA PRO A 17 10.91 -25.63 -18.80
C PRO A 17 10.45 -25.61 -17.35
N TYR A 18 10.43 -26.78 -16.71
CA TYR A 18 9.98 -26.90 -15.31
C TYR A 18 10.71 -25.96 -14.35
N SER A 19 12.00 -25.71 -14.55
CA SER A 19 12.78 -24.77 -13.72
C SER A 19 12.21 -23.36 -13.76
N GLN A 20 11.78 -22.85 -14.92
CA GLN A 20 11.14 -21.54 -15.02
C GLN A 20 9.74 -21.53 -14.40
N ARG A 21 8.96 -22.60 -14.58
CA ARG A 21 7.63 -22.73 -13.97
C ARG A 21 7.74 -22.73 -12.44
N ILE A 22 8.71 -23.43 -11.87
CA ILE A 22 8.98 -23.44 -10.43
C ILE A 22 9.41 -22.04 -9.96
N LEU A 23 10.34 -21.39 -10.68
CA LEU A 23 10.80 -20.05 -10.35
C LEU A 23 9.64 -19.05 -10.33
N TYR A 24 8.78 -19.06 -11.34
CA TYR A 24 7.61 -18.17 -11.41
C TYR A 24 6.61 -18.46 -10.29
N THR A 25 6.36 -19.73 -10.00
CA THR A 25 5.48 -20.11 -8.88
C THR A 25 6.01 -19.60 -7.56
N ALA A 26 7.29 -19.83 -7.27
CA ALA A 26 7.93 -19.38 -6.03
C ALA A 26 7.88 -17.85 -5.90
N ALA A 27 8.22 -17.12 -6.98
CA ALA A 27 8.15 -15.67 -6.99
C ALA A 27 6.73 -15.15 -6.78
N LEU A 28 5.73 -15.70 -7.47
CA LEU A 28 4.33 -15.31 -7.32
C LEU A 28 3.80 -15.60 -5.91
N LEU A 29 4.18 -16.72 -5.29
CA LEU A 29 3.80 -17.00 -3.90
C LEU A 29 4.35 -15.94 -2.93
N VAL A 30 5.63 -15.61 -3.04
CA VAL A 30 6.25 -14.59 -2.18
C VAL A 30 5.65 -13.20 -2.43
N LEU A 31 5.44 -12.82 -3.70
CA LEU A 31 4.81 -11.56 -4.06
C LEU A 31 3.36 -11.48 -3.56
N GLY A 32 2.59 -12.59 -3.67
CA GLY A 32 1.23 -12.65 -3.13
C GLY A 32 1.18 -12.47 -1.62
N MET A 33 2.08 -13.14 -0.89
CA MET A 33 2.22 -12.95 0.57
C MET A 33 2.59 -11.50 0.91
N GLY A 34 3.56 -10.92 0.20
CA GLY A 34 3.98 -9.54 0.41
C GLY A 34 2.84 -8.55 0.19
N TYR A 35 2.05 -8.75 -0.88
CA TYR A 35 0.88 -7.93 -1.17
C TYR A 35 -0.21 -8.05 -0.11
N MET A 36 -0.45 -9.26 0.38
CA MET A 36 -1.40 -9.51 1.48
C MET A 36 -0.97 -8.77 2.75
N PHE A 37 0.29 -8.89 3.17
CA PHE A 37 0.79 -8.19 4.36
C PHE A 37 0.78 -6.67 4.18
N ALA A 38 1.08 -6.15 3.00
CA ALA A 38 0.97 -4.74 2.71
C ALA A 38 -0.48 -4.23 2.86
N THR A 39 -1.46 -5.00 2.38
CA THR A 39 -2.89 -4.67 2.52
C THR A 39 -3.33 -4.69 4.00
N ILE A 40 -2.93 -5.70 4.76
CA ILE A 40 -3.21 -5.79 6.20
C ILE A 40 -2.59 -4.58 6.92
N HIS A 41 -1.35 -4.24 6.61
CA HIS A 41 -0.67 -3.08 7.20
C HIS A 41 -1.38 -1.77 6.86
N LEU A 42 -1.80 -1.59 5.59
CA LEU A 42 -2.56 -0.41 5.15
C LEU A 42 -3.84 -0.23 5.98
N LEU A 43 -4.65 -1.30 6.09
CA LEU A 43 -5.89 -1.27 6.86
C LEU A 43 -5.62 -1.01 8.34
N HIS A 44 -4.67 -1.72 8.94
CA HIS A 44 -4.33 -1.54 10.36
C HIS A 44 -3.87 -0.10 10.67
N THR A 45 -3.15 0.52 9.75
CA THR A 45 -2.56 1.85 9.95
C THR A 45 -3.55 2.98 9.70
N HIS A 46 -4.45 2.83 8.74
CA HIS A 46 -5.27 3.93 8.25
C HIS A 46 -6.76 3.78 8.49
N ALA A 47 -7.32 2.55 8.48
CA ALA A 47 -8.74 2.36 8.63
C ALA A 47 -9.23 2.69 10.06
N GLY A 48 -10.41 3.29 10.15
CA GLY A 48 -11.06 3.63 11.41
C GLY A 48 -10.58 4.93 12.06
N ARG A 49 -9.71 5.71 11.43
CA ARG A 49 -9.26 7.02 11.94
C ARG A 49 -10.40 8.03 12.07
N ALA A 50 -11.38 7.95 11.19
CA ALA A 50 -12.59 8.77 11.21
C ALA A 50 -13.69 8.23 12.12
N GLY A 51 -13.44 7.15 12.87
CA GLY A 51 -14.44 6.50 13.73
C GLY A 51 -15.22 5.38 13.04
N GLY A 52 -14.87 5.02 11.79
CA GLY A 52 -15.45 3.92 11.04
C GLY A 52 -14.90 2.54 11.41
N PRO A 53 -15.32 1.49 10.68
CA PRO A 53 -14.85 0.13 10.91
C PRO A 53 -13.38 -0.05 10.51
N ARG A 54 -12.59 -0.74 11.32
CA ARG A 54 -11.14 -0.95 11.09
C ARG A 54 -10.79 -1.96 9.98
N TRP A 55 -11.77 -2.66 9.45
CA TRP A 55 -11.56 -3.63 8.37
C TRP A 55 -11.76 -3.04 6.96
N MET A 56 -12.19 -1.76 6.88
CA MET A 56 -12.44 -1.07 5.62
C MET A 56 -11.90 0.35 5.68
N LEU A 57 -11.21 0.77 4.63
CA LEU A 57 -10.73 2.14 4.49
C LEU A 57 -11.85 3.05 4.00
N ALA A 58 -12.17 4.07 4.77
CA ALA A 58 -13.15 5.09 4.40
C ALA A 58 -12.46 6.28 3.72
N TYR A 59 -13.23 7.06 2.96
CA TYR A 59 -12.74 8.30 2.33
C TYR A 59 -12.13 9.27 3.36
N GLU A 60 -12.82 9.46 4.48
CA GLU A 60 -12.38 10.34 5.56
C GLU A 60 -11.07 9.86 6.21
N ASP A 61 -10.84 8.54 6.28
CA ASP A 61 -9.59 7.98 6.79
C ASP A 61 -8.41 8.39 5.90
N VAL A 62 -8.61 8.37 4.58
CA VAL A 62 -7.61 8.81 3.59
C VAL A 62 -7.37 10.31 3.70
N VAL A 63 -8.42 11.12 3.80
CA VAL A 63 -8.30 12.57 3.99
C VAL A 63 -7.48 12.85 5.26
N ILE A 64 -7.83 12.24 6.39
CA ILE A 64 -7.11 12.42 7.67
C ILE A 64 -5.64 11.98 7.54
N ALA A 65 -5.34 10.93 6.79
CA ALA A 65 -3.96 10.48 6.60
C ALA A 65 -3.06 11.56 5.98
N TYR A 66 -3.57 12.32 5.02
CA TYR A 66 -2.78 13.33 4.29
C TYR A 66 -2.92 14.74 4.83
N THR A 67 -4.09 15.14 5.33
CA THR A 67 -4.37 16.51 5.77
C THR A 67 -4.44 16.65 7.29
N GLY A 68 -4.49 15.54 8.01
CA GLY A 68 -4.77 15.50 9.43
C GLY A 68 -6.26 15.64 9.75
N SER A 69 -6.62 15.33 10.98
CA SER A 69 -8.01 15.46 11.44
C SER A 69 -8.47 16.92 11.58
N GLY A 70 -7.53 17.84 11.61
CA GLY A 70 -7.78 19.26 11.84
C GLY A 70 -8.36 19.60 13.23
N LYS A 71 -8.88 18.60 13.93
CA LYS A 71 -9.55 18.71 15.23
C LYS A 71 -8.80 18.00 16.35
N ALA A 72 -8.03 16.96 16.01
CA ALA A 72 -7.25 16.19 16.97
C ALA A 72 -5.74 16.41 16.75
N SER A 73 -4.96 16.19 17.78
CA SER A 73 -3.50 16.17 17.69
C SER A 73 -3.00 14.88 17.04
N ARG A 74 -1.71 14.85 16.65
CA ARG A 74 -1.08 13.61 16.18
C ARG A 74 -1.09 12.55 17.26
N LEU A 75 -0.95 12.93 18.52
CA LEU A 75 -1.03 12.03 19.66
C LEU A 75 -2.42 11.41 19.78
N GLU A 76 -3.49 12.22 19.74
CA GLU A 76 -4.87 11.72 19.77
C GLU A 76 -5.16 10.78 18.61
N SER A 77 -4.73 11.15 17.40
CA SER A 77 -4.91 10.28 16.20
C SER A 77 -4.20 8.94 16.36
N ALA A 78 -3.00 8.92 16.95
CA ALA A 78 -2.27 7.69 17.23
C ALA A 78 -2.95 6.84 18.31
N LEU A 79 -3.46 7.46 19.37
CA LEU A 79 -4.15 6.80 20.47
C LEU A 79 -5.50 6.20 20.05
N HIS A 80 -6.20 6.80 19.09
CA HIS A 80 -7.41 6.21 18.49
C HIS A 80 -7.12 5.20 17.38
N GLY A 81 -5.93 5.25 16.80
CA GLY A 81 -5.48 4.40 15.68
C GLY A 81 -4.50 3.30 16.11
N PRO A 82 -3.25 3.36 15.62
CA PRO A 82 -2.28 2.26 15.76
C PRO A 82 -1.88 1.96 17.22
N MET A 83 -1.99 2.93 18.13
CA MET A 83 -1.65 2.75 19.55
C MET A 83 -2.85 2.36 20.42
N ALA A 84 -4.06 2.31 19.89
CA ALA A 84 -5.29 2.07 20.64
C ALA A 84 -5.31 0.71 21.38
N SER A 85 -4.65 -0.30 20.85
CA SER A 85 -4.55 -1.63 21.47
C SER A 85 -3.37 -1.80 22.42
N MET A 86 -2.49 -0.81 22.49
CA MET A 86 -1.26 -0.85 23.26
C MET A 86 -1.38 -0.25 24.67
N LEU A 87 -2.43 0.54 24.90
CA LEU A 87 -2.66 1.23 26.17
C LEU A 87 -4.01 0.88 26.80
N PRO A 88 -4.10 0.81 28.13
CA PRO A 88 -5.36 0.77 28.85
C PRO A 88 -6.25 1.99 28.53
N PRO A 89 -7.57 1.83 28.45
CA PRO A 89 -8.49 2.93 28.16
C PRO A 89 -8.39 4.15 29.08
N GLU A 90 -8.03 3.95 30.33
CA GLU A 90 -7.81 5.02 31.31
C GLU A 90 -6.60 5.88 30.96
N ASP A 91 -5.47 5.23 30.59
CA ASP A 91 -4.25 5.94 30.19
C ASP A 91 -4.50 6.77 28.91
N VAL A 92 -5.27 6.19 27.96
CA VAL A 92 -5.68 6.90 26.73
C VAL A 92 -6.51 8.14 27.08
N LYS A 93 -7.51 8.02 27.99
CA LYS A 93 -8.34 9.14 28.42
C LYS A 93 -7.50 10.24 29.09
N THR A 94 -6.56 9.85 29.94
CA THR A 94 -5.68 10.79 30.65
C THR A 94 -4.82 11.59 29.67
N LEU A 95 -4.21 10.94 28.69
CA LEU A 95 -3.41 11.58 27.65
C LEU A 95 -4.24 12.50 26.77
N ILE A 96 -5.42 12.07 26.33
CA ILE A 96 -6.32 12.89 25.50
C ILE A 96 -6.81 14.12 26.28
N ALA A 97 -7.23 13.95 27.53
CA ALA A 97 -7.66 15.08 28.36
C ALA A 97 -6.55 16.13 28.54
N TRP A 98 -5.29 15.69 28.75
CA TRP A 98 -4.16 16.59 28.83
C TRP A 98 -3.93 17.39 27.54
N VAL A 99 -4.06 16.74 26.38
CA VAL A 99 -3.96 17.43 25.08
C VAL A 99 -5.05 18.47 24.91
N GLN A 100 -6.30 18.11 25.22
CA GLN A 100 -7.48 18.98 25.05
C GLN A 100 -7.48 20.16 26.00
N GLU A 101 -6.88 20.03 27.16
CA GLU A 101 -6.76 21.08 28.16
C GLU A 101 -5.54 22.01 27.96
N GLY A 102 -4.80 21.85 26.83
CA GLY A 102 -3.74 22.81 26.45
C GLY A 102 -2.33 22.42 26.84
N THR A 103 -2.07 21.13 27.11
CA THR A 103 -0.74 20.58 27.34
C THR A 103 0.04 21.20 28.51
N ASP A 104 -0.65 21.44 29.65
CA ASP A 104 -0.04 22.06 30.84
C ASP A 104 1.19 21.24 31.34
N ARG A 105 2.27 21.98 31.69
CA ARG A 105 3.53 21.38 32.12
C ARG A 105 3.47 20.80 33.53
N ALA A 106 2.75 21.41 34.41
CA ALA A 106 2.63 20.92 35.80
C ALA A 106 1.88 19.58 35.81
N ARG A 107 0.83 19.49 35.00
CA ARG A 107 0.06 18.27 34.82
C ARG A 107 0.84 17.20 34.05
N TYR A 108 1.71 17.59 33.13
CA TYR A 108 2.64 16.66 32.48
C TYR A 108 3.51 15.94 33.52
N GLU A 109 4.17 16.66 34.41
CA GLU A 109 5.08 16.04 35.39
C GLU A 109 4.33 15.13 36.38
N LYS A 110 3.11 15.50 36.76
CA LYS A 110 2.31 14.79 37.76
C LYS A 110 1.61 13.56 37.20
N ASP A 111 0.90 13.70 36.08
CA ASP A 111 -0.09 12.70 35.60
C ASP A 111 0.34 12.02 34.31
N ILE A 112 1.07 12.71 33.43
CA ILE A 112 1.37 12.22 32.08
C ILE A 112 2.69 11.46 32.03
N LYS A 113 3.73 12.02 32.64
CA LYS A 113 5.06 11.42 32.66
C LYS A 113 5.08 10.00 33.22
N PRO A 114 4.39 9.66 34.35
CA PRO A 114 4.33 8.28 34.83
C PRO A 114 3.69 7.31 33.81
N VAL A 115 2.67 7.75 33.08
CA VAL A 115 2.05 6.94 32.01
C VAL A 115 3.03 6.73 30.86
N LEU A 116 3.72 7.77 30.43
CA LEU A 116 4.73 7.67 29.37
C LEU A 116 5.87 6.70 29.75
N ASP A 117 6.42 6.85 30.95
CA ASP A 117 7.52 6.03 31.45
C ASP A 117 7.11 4.55 31.53
N ALA A 118 5.89 4.28 31.95
CA ALA A 118 5.38 2.91 32.09
C ALA A 118 4.97 2.25 30.78
N ARG A 119 4.52 3.01 29.76
CA ARG A 119 3.84 2.45 28.57
C ARG A 119 4.51 2.80 27.24
N CYS A 120 5.13 3.97 27.13
CA CYS A 120 5.58 4.49 25.84
C CYS A 120 7.10 4.41 25.66
N MET A 121 7.87 4.57 26.75
CA MET A 121 9.33 4.69 26.68
C MET A 121 10.05 3.39 26.23
N THR A 122 9.41 2.24 26.31
CA THR A 122 9.97 1.00 25.76
C THR A 122 10.25 1.09 24.25
N CYS A 123 9.44 1.87 23.52
CA CYS A 123 9.57 2.00 22.06
C CYS A 123 9.84 3.45 21.61
N HIS A 124 9.46 4.45 22.42
CA HIS A 124 9.49 5.86 22.06
C HIS A 124 10.52 6.67 22.86
N ASP A 125 11.57 6.05 23.35
CA ASP A 125 12.66 6.66 24.13
C ASP A 125 13.65 7.50 23.29
N GLY A 126 13.54 7.41 21.96
CA GLY A 126 14.41 8.10 20.99
C GLY A 126 15.56 7.24 20.46
N SER A 127 15.74 6.01 20.92
CA SER A 127 16.75 5.10 20.41
C SER A 127 16.43 4.61 18.98
N ASN A 128 15.16 4.51 18.62
CA ASN A 128 14.72 4.08 17.31
C ASN A 128 14.42 5.30 16.40
N PRO A 129 15.22 5.53 15.33
CA PRO A 129 15.01 6.68 14.43
C PRO A 129 13.71 6.62 13.61
N HIS A 130 13.06 5.45 13.54
CA HIS A 130 11.81 5.26 12.81
C HIS A 130 10.57 5.56 13.67
N LEU A 131 10.71 5.67 14.98
CA LEU A 131 9.64 6.01 15.90
C LEU A 131 9.79 7.45 16.40
N LYS A 132 8.66 8.09 16.71
CA LYS A 132 8.70 9.44 17.29
C LYS A 132 9.25 9.36 18.72
N ASN A 133 10.27 10.13 19.01
CA ASN A 133 10.76 10.27 20.36
C ASN A 133 9.73 11.05 21.19
N LEU A 134 9.21 10.44 22.25
CA LEU A 134 8.27 11.06 23.20
C LEU A 134 8.92 11.40 24.54
N ASN A 135 10.23 11.17 24.67
CA ASN A 135 10.94 11.44 25.91
C ASN A 135 11.03 12.95 26.18
N GLY A 136 10.45 13.35 27.26
CA GLY A 136 10.41 14.75 27.72
C GLY A 136 9.21 15.56 27.23
N TYR A 137 8.87 16.57 28.01
CA TYR A 137 7.71 17.46 27.77
C TYR A 137 7.68 18.06 26.36
N ASP A 138 8.82 18.60 25.89
CA ASP A 138 8.88 19.31 24.61
C ASP A 138 8.66 18.37 23.41
N ASN A 139 9.13 17.12 23.51
CA ASN A 139 8.91 16.11 22.46
C ASN A 139 7.45 15.65 22.45
N LEU A 140 6.84 15.42 23.60
CA LEU A 140 5.44 15.07 23.68
C LEU A 140 4.54 16.23 23.20
N LYS A 141 4.86 17.46 23.58
CA LYS A 141 4.14 18.66 23.14
C LYS A 141 4.10 18.79 21.62
N LYS A 142 5.21 18.52 20.92
CA LYS A 142 5.26 18.54 19.44
C LYS A 142 4.28 17.59 18.78
N VAL A 143 4.03 16.41 19.36
CA VAL A 143 3.03 15.47 18.84
C VAL A 143 1.63 15.72 19.35
N ALA A 144 1.50 16.48 20.44
CA ALA A 144 0.23 17.01 20.96
C ALA A 144 -0.28 18.22 20.15
N GLU A 145 0.57 18.82 19.31
CA GLU A 145 0.16 19.87 18.38
C GLU A 145 -0.84 19.34 17.34
N ARG A 146 -1.57 20.29 16.73
CA ARG A 146 -2.61 19.97 15.73
C ARG A 146 -2.09 19.03 14.66
N ASP A 147 -2.84 17.97 14.40
CA ASP A 147 -2.51 17.03 13.34
C ASP A 147 -2.71 17.68 11.97
N THR A 148 -1.63 17.83 11.23
CA THR A 148 -1.59 18.34 9.85
C THR A 148 -1.42 17.22 8.82
N GLY A 149 -1.58 15.96 9.25
CA GLY A 149 -1.41 14.78 8.42
C GLY A 149 0.04 14.47 8.06
N ALA A 150 0.22 13.72 6.97
CA ALA A 150 1.55 13.32 6.52
C ALA A 150 2.41 14.54 6.16
N GLU A 151 3.62 14.59 6.70
CA GLU A 151 4.60 15.63 6.40
C GLU A 151 5.15 15.48 4.98
N VAL A 152 5.40 16.60 4.29
CA VAL A 152 5.83 16.59 2.87
C VAL A 152 7.10 15.76 2.65
N PHE A 153 8.12 15.93 3.51
CA PHE A 153 9.35 15.13 3.37
C PHE A 153 9.13 13.63 3.64
N THR A 154 8.19 13.29 4.53
CA THR A 154 7.76 11.90 4.71
C THR A 154 7.09 11.38 3.46
N LEU A 155 6.22 12.16 2.81
CA LEU A 155 5.62 11.78 1.52
C LEU A 155 6.67 11.59 0.43
N VAL A 156 7.66 12.49 0.31
CA VAL A 156 8.76 12.35 -0.67
C VAL A 156 9.53 11.05 -0.46
N ARG A 157 9.88 10.74 0.79
CA ARG A 157 10.56 9.49 1.13
C ARG A 157 9.72 8.26 0.78
N VAL A 158 8.44 8.28 1.10
CA VAL A 158 7.53 7.16 0.81
C VAL A 158 7.25 7.05 -0.67
N SER A 159 7.13 8.19 -1.38
CA SER A 159 6.92 8.22 -2.84
C SER A 159 8.01 7.48 -3.59
N HIS A 160 9.29 7.75 -3.29
CA HIS A 160 10.37 7.10 -4.02
C HIS A 160 10.38 5.58 -3.77
N ILE A 161 10.09 5.15 -2.53
CA ILE A 161 10.00 3.72 -2.19
C ILE A 161 8.84 3.05 -2.95
N HIS A 162 7.66 3.70 -2.99
CA HIS A 162 6.50 3.18 -3.70
C HIS A 162 6.71 3.15 -5.21
N LEU A 163 7.27 4.22 -5.80
CA LEU A 163 7.54 4.27 -7.23
C LEU A 163 8.45 3.12 -7.67
N PHE A 164 9.56 2.89 -6.99
CA PHE A 164 10.46 1.78 -7.32
C PHE A 164 9.84 0.43 -6.96
N GLY A 165 9.35 0.27 -5.73
CA GLY A 165 8.83 -1.01 -5.25
C GLY A 165 7.64 -1.51 -6.06
N LEU A 166 6.63 -0.67 -6.27
CA LEU A 166 5.45 -1.03 -7.07
C LEU A 166 5.80 -1.24 -8.55
N THR A 167 6.68 -0.41 -9.12
CA THR A 167 7.14 -0.61 -10.49
C THR A 167 7.81 -1.96 -10.66
N PHE A 168 8.69 -2.39 -9.76
CA PHE A 168 9.30 -3.71 -9.83
C PHE A 168 8.30 -4.84 -9.64
N ILE A 169 7.37 -4.71 -8.69
CA ILE A 169 6.32 -5.72 -8.46
C ILE A 169 5.47 -5.90 -9.72
N PHE A 170 4.96 -4.81 -10.31
CA PHE A 170 4.12 -4.88 -11.49
C PHE A 170 4.90 -5.25 -12.75
N PHE A 171 6.16 -4.86 -12.85
CA PHE A 171 7.03 -5.28 -13.95
C PHE A 171 7.25 -6.80 -13.93
N ILE A 172 7.65 -7.36 -12.79
CA ILE A 172 7.90 -8.79 -12.64
C ILE A 172 6.61 -9.59 -12.84
N THR A 173 5.53 -9.16 -12.17
CA THR A 173 4.22 -9.84 -12.30
C THR A 173 3.68 -9.75 -13.73
N GLY A 174 3.78 -8.58 -14.35
CA GLY A 174 3.39 -8.34 -15.73
C GLY A 174 4.23 -9.15 -16.74
N LEU A 175 5.54 -9.26 -16.49
CA LEU A 175 6.43 -10.10 -17.32
C LEU A 175 5.99 -11.56 -17.25
N MET A 176 5.71 -12.09 -16.06
CA MET A 176 5.19 -13.45 -15.91
C MET A 176 3.82 -13.58 -16.58
N TYR A 177 2.90 -12.65 -16.32
CA TYR A 177 1.55 -12.66 -16.89
C TYR A 177 1.55 -12.53 -18.42
N SER A 178 2.58 -11.93 -19.01
CA SER A 178 2.71 -11.82 -20.45
C SER A 178 2.73 -13.19 -21.14
N HIS A 179 3.14 -14.26 -20.45
CA HIS A 179 3.07 -15.64 -20.92
C HIS A 179 1.66 -16.27 -20.86
N ALA A 180 0.70 -15.61 -20.21
CA ALA A 180 -0.66 -16.13 -20.10
C ALA A 180 -1.40 -16.03 -21.43
N TYR A 181 -2.23 -17.03 -21.72
CA TYR A 181 -3.18 -16.97 -22.80
C TYR A 181 -4.42 -16.21 -22.36
N VAL A 182 -4.61 -15.01 -22.89
CA VAL A 182 -5.77 -14.15 -22.60
C VAL A 182 -6.26 -13.51 -23.89
N ARG A 183 -7.54 -13.63 -24.17
CA ARG A 183 -8.23 -13.02 -25.32
C ARG A 183 -9.36 -12.11 -24.83
N PRO A 184 -9.55 -11.00 -25.47
CA PRO A 184 -8.76 -10.39 -26.55
C PRO A 184 -7.42 -9.84 -26.03
N VAL A 185 -6.43 -9.73 -26.93
CA VAL A 185 -5.06 -9.28 -26.57
C VAL A 185 -5.02 -7.87 -25.96
N TRP A 186 -5.87 -6.97 -26.43
CA TRP A 186 -5.96 -5.62 -25.88
C TRP A 186 -6.28 -5.63 -24.37
N LEU A 187 -7.14 -6.56 -23.92
CA LEU A 187 -7.46 -6.70 -22.48
C LEU A 187 -6.22 -7.07 -21.67
N LYS A 188 -5.42 -8.02 -22.19
CA LYS A 188 -4.14 -8.41 -21.58
C LYS A 188 -3.18 -7.24 -21.47
N CYS A 189 -3.01 -6.48 -22.56
CA CYS A 189 -2.17 -5.29 -22.58
C CYS A 189 -2.66 -4.22 -21.59
N THR A 190 -3.97 -4.01 -21.50
CA THR A 190 -4.57 -3.09 -20.54
C THR A 190 -4.30 -3.50 -19.10
N ILE A 191 -4.49 -4.77 -18.75
CA ILE A 191 -4.22 -5.29 -17.40
C ILE A 191 -2.74 -5.11 -17.02
N ILE A 192 -1.82 -5.24 -17.98
CA ILE A 192 -0.38 -5.02 -17.75
C ILE A 192 -0.06 -3.53 -17.59
N ALA A 193 -0.60 -2.66 -18.43
CA ALA A 193 -0.24 -1.24 -18.49
C ALA A 193 -0.91 -0.38 -17.39
N LEU A 194 -2.14 -0.74 -17.04
CA LEU A 194 -2.99 0.05 -16.15
C LEU A 194 -2.40 0.29 -14.75
N PRO A 195 -1.73 -0.68 -14.10
CA PRO A 195 -1.08 -0.44 -12.81
C PRO A 195 -0.02 0.64 -12.84
N PHE A 196 0.74 0.78 -13.92
CA PHE A 196 1.78 1.82 -14.03
C PHE A 196 1.16 3.22 -14.08
N ALA A 197 0.06 3.38 -14.81
CA ALA A 197 -0.70 4.62 -14.78
C ALA A 197 -1.30 4.88 -13.38
N ALA A 198 -1.84 3.84 -12.74
CA ALA A 198 -2.40 3.93 -11.40
C ALA A 198 -1.33 4.34 -10.35
N ILE A 199 -0.09 3.83 -10.43
CA ILE A 199 1.01 4.24 -9.55
C ILE A 199 1.27 5.75 -9.65
N ILE A 200 1.31 6.30 -10.87
CA ILE A 200 1.55 7.73 -11.09
C ILE A 200 0.38 8.54 -10.50
N VAL A 201 -0.86 8.12 -10.76
CA VAL A 201 -2.05 8.79 -10.23
C VAL A 201 -2.08 8.73 -8.71
N ASP A 202 -1.81 7.58 -8.11
CA ASP A 202 -1.82 7.36 -6.66
C ASP A 202 -0.82 8.29 -5.97
N VAL A 203 0.46 8.22 -6.34
CA VAL A 203 1.52 9.03 -5.73
C VAL A 203 1.27 10.53 -5.94
N SER A 204 0.79 10.95 -7.10
CA SER A 204 0.43 12.35 -7.35
C SER A 204 -0.76 12.79 -6.49
N ALA A 205 -1.76 11.92 -6.35
CA ALA A 205 -2.94 12.20 -5.56
C ALA A 205 -2.65 12.38 -4.06
N TRP A 206 -1.59 11.80 -3.50
CA TRP A 206 -1.18 12.05 -2.11
C TRP A 206 -0.89 13.54 -1.85
N TYR A 207 -0.14 14.18 -2.75
CA TYR A 207 0.17 15.61 -2.65
C TYR A 207 -1.05 16.48 -2.95
N LEU A 208 -1.83 16.09 -3.96
CA LEU A 208 -3.04 16.82 -4.34
C LEU A 208 -4.12 16.74 -3.27
N THR A 209 -4.23 15.64 -2.53
CA THR A 209 -5.16 15.51 -1.40
C THR A 209 -4.85 16.52 -0.29
N LYS A 210 -3.56 16.87 -0.08
CA LYS A 210 -3.19 17.92 0.88
C LYS A 210 -3.70 19.30 0.48
N LEU A 211 -3.90 19.54 -0.81
CA LEU A 211 -4.40 20.82 -1.34
C LEU A 211 -5.92 20.82 -1.49
N TYR A 212 -6.48 19.68 -1.91
CA TYR A 212 -7.90 19.53 -2.18
C TYR A 212 -8.37 18.09 -1.88
N HIS A 213 -9.19 17.95 -0.84
CA HIS A 213 -9.60 16.67 -0.27
C HIS A 213 -10.20 15.67 -1.26
N PRO A 214 -11.02 16.07 -2.28
CA PRO A 214 -11.57 15.12 -3.24
C PRO A 214 -10.56 14.23 -3.99
N PHE A 215 -9.29 14.62 -4.05
CA PHE A 215 -8.24 13.73 -4.59
C PHE A 215 -8.02 12.45 -3.78
N ALA A 216 -8.53 12.37 -2.54
CA ALA A 216 -8.57 11.13 -1.77
C ALA A 216 -9.32 10.00 -2.51
N TRP A 217 -10.34 10.31 -3.33
CA TRP A 217 -10.98 9.33 -4.20
C TRP A 217 -10.03 8.78 -5.26
N ALA A 218 -9.12 9.60 -5.78
CA ALA A 218 -8.12 9.13 -6.75
C ALA A 218 -7.12 8.18 -6.09
N VAL A 219 -6.71 8.43 -4.84
CA VAL A 219 -5.88 7.49 -4.05
C VAL A 219 -6.59 6.14 -3.89
N MET A 220 -7.85 6.16 -3.45
CA MET A 220 -8.64 4.94 -3.24
C MET A 220 -8.86 4.17 -4.56
N ALA A 221 -9.22 4.88 -5.62
CA ALA A 221 -9.47 4.26 -6.93
C ALA A 221 -8.19 3.67 -7.53
N ALA A 222 -7.07 4.39 -7.47
CA ALA A 222 -5.79 3.92 -7.97
C ALA A 222 -5.28 2.71 -7.18
N GLY A 223 -5.36 2.75 -5.85
CA GLY A 223 -5.02 1.62 -4.98
C GLY A 223 -5.88 0.39 -5.25
N GLY A 224 -7.20 0.57 -5.35
CA GLY A 224 -8.14 -0.50 -5.70
C GLY A 224 -7.86 -1.09 -7.09
N LEU A 225 -7.58 -0.23 -8.07
CA LEU A 225 -7.23 -0.66 -9.42
C LEU A 225 -5.95 -1.50 -9.47
N MET A 226 -4.92 -1.07 -8.75
CA MET A 226 -3.68 -1.85 -8.60
C MET A 226 -3.96 -3.21 -7.97
N ALA A 227 -4.78 -3.28 -6.93
CA ALA A 227 -5.14 -4.54 -6.27
C ALA A 227 -5.87 -5.49 -7.23
N VAL A 228 -6.83 -4.99 -8.00
CA VAL A 228 -7.57 -5.79 -8.99
C VAL A 228 -6.64 -6.30 -10.09
N CYS A 229 -5.81 -5.44 -10.67
CA CYS A 229 -4.85 -5.84 -11.71
C CYS A 229 -3.85 -6.87 -11.19
N PHE A 230 -3.29 -6.66 -9.99
CA PHE A 230 -2.39 -7.65 -9.36
C PHE A 230 -3.10 -8.98 -9.17
N GLY A 231 -4.30 -9.00 -8.60
CA GLY A 231 -5.09 -10.22 -8.39
C GLY A 231 -5.38 -10.97 -9.70
N LEU A 232 -5.79 -10.25 -10.75
CA LEU A 232 -6.04 -10.84 -12.06
C LEU A 232 -4.76 -11.45 -12.66
N MET A 233 -3.65 -10.73 -12.64
CA MET A 233 -2.36 -11.23 -13.15
C MET A 233 -1.90 -12.44 -12.34
N TRP A 234 -1.98 -12.36 -11.01
CA TRP A 234 -1.53 -13.42 -10.10
C TRP A 234 -2.35 -14.71 -10.25
N ILE A 235 -3.68 -14.60 -10.17
CA ILE A 235 -4.60 -15.76 -10.28
C ILE A 235 -4.45 -16.43 -11.65
N THR A 236 -4.46 -15.63 -12.73
CA THR A 236 -4.36 -16.16 -14.08
C THR A 236 -3.02 -16.85 -14.31
N ALA A 237 -1.92 -16.23 -13.86
CA ALA A 237 -0.58 -16.82 -14.00
C ALA A 237 -0.47 -18.13 -13.21
N MET A 238 -0.87 -18.13 -11.93
CA MET A 238 -0.83 -19.33 -11.09
C MET A 238 -1.67 -20.47 -11.66
N TYR A 239 -2.87 -20.17 -12.16
CA TYR A 239 -3.72 -21.17 -12.77
C TYR A 239 -3.11 -21.74 -14.06
N GLN A 240 -2.65 -20.87 -14.96
CA GLN A 240 -2.16 -21.31 -16.26
C GLN A 240 -0.77 -21.96 -16.20
N LEU A 241 0.03 -21.68 -15.19
CA LEU A 241 1.33 -22.35 -14.98
C LEU A 241 1.18 -23.88 -14.88
N TRP A 242 0.08 -24.36 -14.29
CA TRP A 242 -0.06 -25.77 -13.94
C TRP A 242 -1.31 -26.46 -14.48
N PHE A 243 -2.38 -25.73 -14.71
CA PHE A 243 -3.70 -26.32 -14.97
C PHE A 243 -4.28 -26.03 -16.36
N SER A 244 -3.63 -25.19 -17.17
CA SER A 244 -4.16 -24.80 -18.48
C SER A 244 -3.11 -24.82 -19.56
N ALA A 245 -3.54 -25.21 -20.77
CA ALA A 245 -2.79 -25.03 -22.00
C ALA A 245 -3.68 -24.28 -23.01
N PRO A 246 -3.11 -23.50 -23.93
CA PRO A 246 -3.88 -22.82 -24.96
C PRO A 246 -4.48 -23.86 -25.92
N PRO A 247 -5.62 -23.57 -26.59
CA PRO A 247 -6.17 -24.46 -27.62
C PRO A 247 -5.18 -24.72 -28.73
N PRO A 248 -5.13 -25.95 -29.30
CA PRO A 248 -4.15 -26.33 -30.30
C PRO A 248 -4.10 -25.42 -31.53
N LEU A 249 -5.26 -24.89 -31.95
CA LEU A 249 -5.37 -23.97 -33.08
C LEU A 249 -4.79 -22.56 -32.79
N VAL A 250 -4.51 -22.27 -31.54
CA VAL A 250 -3.99 -20.99 -31.07
C VAL A 250 -2.56 -21.10 -30.56
N ALA A 251 -2.06 -22.33 -30.36
CA ALA A 251 -0.68 -22.57 -29.90
C ALA A 251 0.38 -22.00 -30.87
N HIS A 252 0.03 -21.75 -32.12
CA HIS A 252 0.87 -21.13 -33.14
C HIS A 252 0.61 -19.63 -33.34
N ARG A 253 -0.48 -19.08 -32.78
CA ARG A 253 -0.81 -17.65 -32.83
C ARG A 253 -0.35 -17.01 -31.57
N GLN A 254 0.69 -16.24 -31.66
CA GLN A 254 1.27 -15.51 -30.52
C GLN A 254 0.84 -14.03 -30.53
N ASP A 255 1.02 -13.34 -29.39
CA ASP A 255 0.61 -11.95 -29.17
C ASP A 255 1.20 -10.95 -30.19
N GLY A 256 2.22 -11.35 -30.97
CA GLY A 256 2.80 -10.55 -32.03
C GLY A 256 2.04 -10.60 -33.36
N ASP A 257 1.15 -11.55 -33.53
CA ASP A 257 0.26 -11.62 -34.70
C ASP A 257 -0.93 -10.67 -34.43
N ILE A 258 -0.70 -9.38 -34.57
CA ILE A 258 -1.75 -8.40 -34.74
C ILE A 258 -2.31 -8.63 -36.16
N SER A 259 -3.09 -9.71 -36.33
CA SER A 259 -3.99 -9.73 -37.45
C SER A 259 -5.04 -8.68 -37.18
N ILE A 260 -4.99 -7.63 -37.96
CA ILE A 260 -5.99 -6.54 -38.04
C ILE A 260 -7.36 -7.10 -38.52
N ASP A 261 -7.53 -8.40 -38.55
CA ASP A 261 -8.71 -9.07 -39.02
C ASP A 261 -9.68 -9.36 -37.87
N GLY A 262 -10.70 -8.46 -37.78
CA GLY A 262 -12.04 -8.65 -37.29
C GLY A 262 -12.42 -8.21 -35.94
#